data_ebc8e0f846e6351143417c88e568eb7b
#
_entry.id   ebc8e0f846e6351143417c88e568eb7b
#
_cell.length_a   1.000
_cell.length_b   1.000
_cell.length_c   1.000
_cell.angle_alpha   90.00
_cell.angle_beta   90.00
_cell.angle_gamma   90.00
#
_symmetry.space_group_name_H-M   'P 1'
#
loop_
_entity.id
_entity.type
_entity.pdbx_description
1 polymer ?
#
loop_
_entity_poly.entity_id
_entity_poly.type
_entity_poly.pdbx_seq_one_letter_code
_entity_poly.pdbx_strand_id
1 'polypeptide(L)'
;DAAGLPEELSALDQILHRGEANPRTRSGIMTLELLDTTPDWDLFRSRFENASRKVLRLRQKVVTPTLPTAAPRWVVDPDFNLDFHLRRVRVPEPGTLRQVMDLAEVAAQSPLDISRPLWTATLIEGVENGQAALMVHLSHAVTDGVGGVEMFANLYDYSFEIKPPGI
;
A
#
# COMPACT_ATOMS: atom_id res chain seq x y z
N ASP A 1 22.59 -5.86 18.41
CA ASP A 1 22.48 -5.36 17.02
C ASP A 1 22.35 -6.56 16.09
N ALA A 2 21.16 -7.15 16.04
CA ALA A 2 20.81 -8.07 14.99
C ALA A 2 20.33 -7.24 13.79
N ALA A 3 21.27 -6.72 12.98
CA ALA A 3 21.02 -6.41 11.60
C ALA A 3 20.61 -7.74 10.95
N GLY A 4 19.31 -8.01 10.98
CA GLY A 4 18.77 -9.30 10.62
C GLY A 4 19.19 -9.67 9.21
N LEU A 5 19.62 -10.90 9.05
CA LEU A 5 19.77 -11.53 7.74
C LEU A 5 18.49 -11.29 6.95
N PRO A 6 18.58 -11.07 5.61
CA PRO A 6 17.41 -10.92 4.77
C PRO A 6 16.44 -12.08 5.02
N GLU A 7 15.22 -11.73 5.42
CA GLU A 7 14.19 -12.73 5.72
C GLU A 7 13.79 -13.47 4.44
N GLU A 8 13.87 -14.79 4.44
CA GLU A 8 13.39 -15.61 3.33
C GLU A 8 11.86 -15.56 3.27
N LEU A 9 11.31 -15.56 2.05
CA LEU A 9 9.88 -15.67 1.86
C LEU A 9 9.40 -17.05 2.34
N SER A 10 8.27 -17.08 3.04
CA SER A 10 7.57 -18.33 3.31
C SER A 10 7.19 -19.06 2.01
N ALA A 11 6.91 -20.36 2.08
CA ALA A 11 6.48 -21.11 0.90
C ALA A 11 5.20 -20.51 0.26
N LEU A 12 4.27 -20.03 1.08
CA LEU A 12 3.05 -19.38 0.64
C LEU A 12 3.37 -18.04 -0.04
N ASP A 13 4.22 -17.20 0.57
CA ASP A 13 4.62 -15.93 -0.01
C ASP A 13 5.32 -16.10 -1.36
N GLN A 14 6.12 -17.16 -1.51
CA GLN A 14 6.77 -17.47 -2.79
C GLN A 14 5.76 -17.80 -3.88
N ILE A 15 4.70 -18.55 -3.54
CA ILE A 15 3.61 -18.87 -4.47
C ILE A 15 2.88 -17.60 -4.86
N LEU A 16 2.51 -16.76 -3.90
CA LEU A 16 1.80 -15.51 -4.12
C LEU A 16 2.66 -14.53 -4.93
N HIS A 17 3.94 -14.41 -4.60
CA HIS A 17 4.87 -13.54 -5.34
C HIS A 17 5.06 -13.98 -6.79
N ARG A 18 5.19 -15.28 -7.05
CA ARG A 18 5.24 -15.80 -8.43
C ARG A 18 3.93 -15.57 -9.19
N GLY A 19 2.81 -15.59 -8.49
CA GLY A 19 1.49 -15.31 -9.04
C GLY A 19 1.31 -13.86 -9.49
N GLU A 20 2.01 -12.90 -8.89
CA GLU A 20 1.89 -11.47 -9.23
C GLU A 20 2.25 -11.15 -10.69
N ALA A 21 3.19 -11.88 -11.26
CA ALA A 21 3.61 -11.70 -12.67
C ALA A 21 2.53 -12.16 -13.68
N ASN A 22 1.58 -12.98 -13.27
CA ASN A 22 0.56 -13.56 -14.15
C ASN A 22 -0.82 -12.93 -13.87
N PRO A 23 -1.48 -12.31 -14.87
CA PRO A 23 -2.79 -11.68 -14.68
C PRO A 23 -3.89 -12.62 -14.14
N ARG A 24 -3.76 -13.95 -14.36
CA ARG A 24 -4.76 -14.94 -13.92
C ARG A 24 -4.56 -15.42 -12.47
N THR A 25 -3.37 -15.27 -11.93
CA THR A 25 -3.02 -15.74 -10.59
C THR A 25 -2.63 -14.60 -9.65
N ARG A 26 -2.65 -13.38 -10.17
CA ARG A 26 -2.39 -12.16 -9.39
C ARG A 26 -3.40 -12.05 -8.24
N SER A 27 -2.90 -11.88 -7.04
CA SER A 27 -3.68 -11.80 -5.82
C SER A 27 -3.35 -10.53 -5.03
N GLY A 28 -3.71 -9.38 -5.60
CA GLY A 28 -3.61 -8.10 -4.90
C GLY A 28 -4.80 -7.89 -3.97
N ILE A 29 -4.56 -7.20 -2.85
CA ILE A 29 -5.60 -6.68 -1.97
C ILE A 29 -5.83 -5.23 -2.35
N MET A 30 -7.08 -4.87 -2.62
CA MET A 30 -7.51 -3.50 -2.80
C MET A 30 -8.44 -3.12 -1.67
N THR A 31 -8.08 -2.07 -0.93
CA THR A 31 -8.98 -1.44 0.04
C THR A 31 -9.38 -0.06 -0.46
N LEU A 32 -10.63 0.30 -0.23
CA LEU A 32 -11.17 1.63 -0.53
C LEU A 32 -11.89 2.14 0.69
N GLU A 33 -11.48 3.29 1.18
CA GLU A 33 -12.07 3.96 2.34
C GLU A 33 -12.54 5.35 1.96
N LEU A 34 -13.76 5.69 2.35
CA LEU A 34 -14.28 7.04 2.23
C LEU A 34 -13.84 7.88 3.43
N LEU A 35 -13.35 9.06 3.13
CA LEU A 35 -12.94 10.06 4.11
C LEU A 35 -13.98 11.18 4.13
N ASP A 36 -14.41 11.60 5.31
CA ASP A 36 -15.42 12.66 5.47
C ASP A 36 -14.98 14.01 4.89
N THR A 37 -13.66 14.24 4.86
CA THR A 37 -13.05 15.45 4.29
C THR A 37 -11.78 15.13 3.54
N THR A 38 -11.38 15.98 2.62
CA THR A 38 -10.08 15.88 1.96
C THR A 38 -8.97 16.27 2.94
N PRO A 39 -8.04 15.36 3.28
CA PRO A 39 -6.93 15.67 4.18
C PRO A 39 -5.96 16.66 3.53
N ASP A 40 -5.25 17.42 4.36
CA ASP A 40 -4.10 18.18 3.91
C ASP A 40 -3.03 17.22 3.35
N TRP A 41 -2.54 17.51 2.14
CA TRP A 41 -1.65 16.60 1.43
C TRP A 41 -0.30 16.42 2.12
N ASP A 42 0.31 17.49 2.63
CA ASP A 42 1.63 17.41 3.24
C ASP A 42 1.58 16.65 4.57
N LEU A 43 0.52 16.87 5.34
CA LEU A 43 0.26 16.10 6.56
C LEU A 43 -0.01 14.62 6.23
N PHE A 44 -0.82 14.34 5.23
CA PHE A 44 -1.12 12.99 4.78
C PHE A 44 0.15 12.26 4.33
N ARG A 45 0.96 12.91 3.51
CA ARG A 45 2.25 12.39 3.05
C ARG A 45 3.22 12.11 4.19
N SER A 46 3.33 13.03 5.15
CA SER A 46 4.21 12.86 6.31
C SER A 46 3.81 11.67 7.19
N ARG A 47 2.52 11.39 7.29
CA ARG A 47 1.99 10.23 8.02
C ARG A 47 2.39 8.91 7.34
N PHE A 48 2.25 8.83 6.02
CA PHE A 48 2.71 7.66 5.26
C PHE A 48 4.23 7.46 5.34
N GLU A 49 5.00 8.55 5.31
CA GLU A 49 6.45 8.47 5.52
C GLU A 49 6.77 7.87 6.88
N ASN A 50 6.13 8.34 7.96
CA ASN A 50 6.32 7.83 9.31
C ASN A 50 5.87 6.38 9.44
N ALA A 51 4.70 6.01 8.88
CA ALA A 51 4.21 4.64 8.88
C ALA A 51 5.17 3.69 8.16
N SER A 52 5.70 4.10 7.00
CA SER A 52 6.67 3.29 6.26
C SER A 52 7.99 3.07 6.99
N ARG A 53 8.38 3.99 7.89
CA ARG A 53 9.57 3.82 8.76
C ARG A 53 9.30 2.85 9.90
N LYS A 54 8.07 2.80 10.43
CA LYS A 54 7.68 1.88 11.50
C LYS A 54 7.45 0.48 10.99
N VAL A 55 6.81 0.36 9.84
CA VAL A 55 6.51 -0.93 9.20
C VAL A 55 7.55 -1.20 8.11
N LEU A 56 8.64 -1.86 8.49
CA LEU A 56 9.79 -2.08 7.59
C LEU A 56 9.39 -2.76 6.28
N ARG A 57 8.38 -3.62 6.30
CA ARG A 57 7.87 -4.34 5.11
C ARG A 57 7.43 -3.38 3.99
N LEU A 58 6.96 -2.19 4.33
CA LEU A 58 6.60 -1.16 3.35
C LEU A 58 7.81 -0.57 2.60
N ARG A 59 9.03 -0.83 3.08
CA ARG A 59 10.29 -0.42 2.45
C ARG A 59 11.09 -1.59 1.89
N GLN A 60 10.57 -2.80 1.99
CA GLN A 60 11.24 -4.00 1.49
C GLN A 60 10.66 -4.42 0.15
N LYS A 61 11.55 -4.84 -0.74
CA LYS A 61 11.23 -5.51 -2.01
C LYS A 61 11.68 -6.96 -1.99
N VAL A 62 11.13 -7.77 -2.86
CA VAL A 62 11.53 -9.16 -3.03
C VAL A 62 12.66 -9.25 -4.05
N VAL A 63 13.76 -9.86 -3.65
CA VAL A 63 14.87 -10.17 -4.58
C VAL A 63 14.92 -11.68 -4.78
N THR A 64 14.81 -12.09 -6.04
CA THR A 64 14.97 -13.49 -6.44
C THR A 64 16.42 -13.72 -6.86
N PRO A 65 17.16 -14.58 -6.14
CA PRO A 65 18.53 -14.91 -6.50
C PRO A 65 18.62 -15.58 -7.87
N THR A 66 19.73 -15.38 -8.56
CA THR A 66 20.01 -16.05 -9.84
C THR A 66 20.30 -17.54 -9.72
N LEU A 67 20.68 -18.00 -8.52
CA LEU A 67 20.90 -19.41 -8.23
C LEU A 67 19.56 -20.13 -8.07
N PRO A 68 19.30 -21.21 -8.85
CA PRO A 68 18.00 -21.89 -8.84
C PRO A 68 17.60 -22.51 -7.48
N THR A 69 18.58 -22.74 -6.62
CA THR A 69 18.38 -23.35 -5.28
C THR A 69 18.14 -22.34 -4.17
N ALA A 70 18.33 -21.05 -4.42
CA ALA A 70 18.17 -20.04 -3.41
C ALA A 70 16.73 -19.48 -3.39
N ALA A 71 16.15 -19.36 -2.19
CA ALA A 71 14.82 -18.80 -2.00
C ALA A 71 14.81 -17.27 -2.22
N PRO A 72 13.69 -16.70 -2.72
CA PRO A 72 13.48 -15.27 -2.73
C PRO A 72 13.55 -14.70 -1.30
N ARG A 73 14.06 -13.46 -1.19
CA ARG A 73 14.28 -12.80 0.10
C ARG A 73 13.73 -11.39 0.11
N TRP A 74 13.26 -10.95 1.26
CA TRP A 74 12.91 -9.56 1.53
C TRP A 74 14.17 -8.75 1.77
N VAL A 75 14.35 -7.68 1.03
CA VAL A 75 15.50 -6.77 1.12
C VAL A 75 15.00 -5.35 1.21
N VAL A 76 15.57 -4.53 2.09
CA VAL A 76 15.27 -3.09 2.11
C VAL A 76 15.64 -2.51 0.75
N ASP A 77 14.70 -1.80 0.15
CA ASP A 77 14.93 -1.11 -1.12
C ASP A 77 15.78 0.14 -0.88
N PRO A 78 17.03 0.18 -1.35
CA PRO A 78 17.88 1.35 -1.17
C PRO A 78 17.37 2.58 -1.93
N ASP A 79 16.59 2.35 -2.98
CA ASP A 79 16.01 3.38 -3.84
C ASP A 79 14.55 3.68 -3.50
N PHE A 80 14.10 3.33 -2.28
CA PHE A 80 12.74 3.58 -1.85
C PHE A 80 12.38 5.06 -2.01
N ASN A 81 11.32 5.33 -2.76
CA ASN A 81 10.78 6.65 -2.95
C ASN A 81 9.27 6.64 -2.67
N LEU A 82 8.88 7.34 -1.60
CA LEU A 82 7.47 7.43 -1.21
C LEU A 82 6.58 8.01 -2.32
N ASP A 83 7.09 8.94 -3.13
CA ASP A 83 6.30 9.60 -4.19
C ASP A 83 5.95 8.64 -5.33
N PHE A 84 6.65 7.51 -5.44
CA PHE A 84 6.23 6.43 -6.33
C PHE A 84 5.03 5.66 -5.76
N HIS A 85 5.01 5.46 -4.45
CA HIS A 85 4.02 4.64 -3.75
C HIS A 85 2.76 5.43 -3.36
N LEU A 86 2.91 6.72 -3.07
CA LEU A 86 1.82 7.59 -2.65
C LEU A 86 1.41 8.52 -3.80
N ARG A 87 0.15 8.40 -4.22
CA ARG A 87 -0.40 9.11 -5.37
C ARG A 87 -1.57 9.98 -4.97
N ARG A 88 -1.82 11.00 -5.78
CA ARG A 88 -2.93 11.92 -5.62
C ARG A 88 -3.64 12.06 -6.96
N VAL A 89 -4.93 11.80 -6.99
CA VAL A 89 -5.76 11.92 -8.20
C VAL A 89 -7.06 12.63 -7.87
N ARG A 90 -7.69 13.22 -8.88
CA ARG A 90 -9.00 13.82 -8.75
C ARG A 90 -9.97 13.13 -9.70
N VAL A 91 -11.14 12.72 -9.17
CA VAL A 91 -12.21 12.22 -10.01
C VAL A 91 -12.89 13.39 -10.75
N PRO A 92 -13.37 13.18 -11.99
CA PRO A 92 -14.11 14.21 -12.71
C PRO A 92 -15.45 14.50 -12.01
N GLU A 93 -15.95 15.72 -12.17
CA GLU A 93 -17.28 16.06 -11.68
C GLU A 93 -18.36 15.16 -12.32
N PRO A 94 -19.40 14.78 -11.55
CA PRO A 94 -19.76 15.25 -10.21
C PRO A 94 -19.05 14.53 -9.04
N GLY A 95 -18.13 13.62 -9.27
CA GLY A 95 -17.38 12.94 -8.21
C GLY A 95 -18.19 11.89 -7.44
N THR A 96 -19.06 11.18 -8.14
CA THR A 96 -19.92 10.16 -7.52
C THR A 96 -19.12 8.98 -6.96
N LEU A 97 -19.68 8.28 -5.97
CA LEU A 97 -19.11 7.03 -5.47
C LEU A 97 -18.89 6.00 -6.60
N ARG A 98 -19.77 5.97 -7.60
CA ARG A 98 -19.61 5.09 -8.76
C ARG A 98 -18.33 5.39 -9.53
N GLN A 99 -18.00 6.66 -9.75
CA GLN A 99 -16.75 7.05 -10.42
C GLN A 99 -15.52 6.67 -9.61
N VAL A 100 -15.59 6.76 -8.27
CA VAL A 100 -14.52 6.30 -7.36
C VAL A 100 -14.34 4.79 -7.47
N MET A 101 -15.43 4.02 -7.50
CA MET A 101 -15.41 2.56 -7.66
C MET A 101 -14.84 2.14 -9.01
N ASP A 102 -15.21 2.81 -10.10
CA ASP A 102 -14.69 2.53 -11.43
C ASP A 102 -13.17 2.75 -11.49
N LEU A 103 -12.66 3.81 -10.84
CA LEU A 103 -11.23 4.05 -10.71
C LEU A 103 -10.52 2.93 -9.92
N ALA A 104 -11.12 2.50 -8.82
CA ALA A 104 -10.57 1.43 -7.98
C ALA A 104 -10.54 0.09 -8.72
N GLU A 105 -11.57 -0.21 -9.52
CA GLU A 105 -11.64 -1.42 -10.33
C GLU A 105 -10.50 -1.47 -11.36
N VAL A 106 -10.26 -0.36 -12.07
CA VAL A 106 -9.14 -0.26 -13.03
C VAL A 106 -7.79 -0.41 -12.31
N ALA A 107 -7.63 0.24 -11.16
CA ALA A 107 -6.41 0.15 -10.38
C ALA A 107 -6.14 -1.26 -9.84
N ALA A 108 -7.18 -1.97 -9.41
CA ALA A 108 -7.08 -3.35 -8.91
C ALA A 108 -6.60 -4.33 -9.99
N GLN A 109 -6.90 -4.06 -11.26
CA GLN A 109 -6.46 -4.86 -12.40
C GLN A 109 -5.02 -4.54 -12.84
N SER A 110 -4.46 -3.42 -12.39
CA SER A 110 -3.11 -3.01 -12.75
C SER A 110 -2.06 -3.80 -11.93
N PRO A 111 -0.97 -4.25 -12.55
CA PRO A 111 0.10 -4.94 -11.81
C PRO A 111 0.84 -3.97 -10.89
N LEU A 112 1.25 -4.48 -9.73
CA LEU A 112 2.27 -3.83 -8.92
C LEU A 112 3.65 -4.03 -9.56
N ASP A 113 4.54 -3.05 -9.43
CA ASP A 113 5.92 -3.15 -9.91
C ASP A 113 6.74 -4.06 -8.98
N ILE A 114 7.08 -5.26 -9.47
CA ILE A 114 7.82 -6.27 -8.69
C ILE A 114 9.26 -5.87 -8.37
N SER A 115 9.80 -4.84 -9.01
CA SER A 115 11.13 -4.31 -8.72
C SER A 115 11.18 -3.39 -7.50
N ARG A 116 10.01 -3.08 -6.91
CA ARG A 116 9.80 -2.16 -5.79
C ARG A 116 9.03 -2.83 -4.66
N PRO A 117 8.90 -2.20 -3.49
CA PRO A 117 7.93 -2.62 -2.48
C PRO A 117 6.52 -2.72 -3.06
N LEU A 118 5.83 -3.83 -2.79
CA LEU A 118 4.61 -4.24 -3.49
C LEU A 118 3.35 -3.59 -2.90
N TRP A 119 3.29 -2.28 -2.92
CA TRP A 119 2.12 -1.50 -2.49
C TRP A 119 2.05 -0.13 -3.17
N THR A 120 0.86 0.40 -3.27
CA THR A 120 0.59 1.81 -3.60
C THR A 120 -0.61 2.31 -2.80
N ALA A 121 -0.61 3.58 -2.44
CA ALA A 121 -1.74 4.27 -1.83
C ALA A 121 -2.10 5.50 -2.66
N THR A 122 -3.39 5.71 -2.91
CA THR A 122 -3.87 6.80 -3.74
C THR A 122 -4.94 7.60 -2.99
N LEU A 123 -4.69 8.87 -2.76
CA LEU A 123 -5.70 9.81 -2.31
C LEU A 123 -6.55 10.24 -3.51
N ILE A 124 -7.83 9.98 -3.45
CA ILE A 124 -8.81 10.35 -4.49
C ILE A 124 -9.59 11.55 -3.99
N GLU A 125 -9.43 12.67 -4.66
CA GLU A 125 -10.09 13.94 -4.35
C GLU A 125 -11.25 14.24 -5.29
N GLY A 126 -12.04 15.26 -4.95
CA GLY A 126 -13.16 15.69 -5.77
C GLY A 126 -14.38 14.81 -5.67
N VAL A 127 -14.48 13.98 -4.62
CA VAL A 127 -15.67 13.19 -4.33
C VAL A 127 -16.80 14.09 -3.86
N GLU A 128 -18.03 13.75 -4.24
CA GLU A 128 -19.24 14.52 -3.84
C GLU A 128 -19.33 14.72 -2.33
N ASN A 129 -20.08 15.71 -1.90
CA ASN A 129 -20.26 16.10 -0.50
C ASN A 129 -18.96 16.55 0.22
N GLY A 130 -17.94 16.98 -0.51
CA GLY A 130 -16.66 17.40 0.06
C GLY A 130 -15.81 16.27 0.61
N GLN A 131 -16.16 15.05 0.29
CA GLN A 131 -15.46 13.84 0.68
C GLN A 131 -14.18 13.61 -0.14
N ALA A 132 -13.39 12.66 0.29
CA ALA A 132 -12.28 12.07 -0.44
C ALA A 132 -12.32 10.54 -0.28
N ALA A 133 -11.45 9.84 -0.96
CA ALA A 133 -11.27 8.41 -0.74
C ALA A 133 -9.79 8.05 -0.68
N LEU A 134 -9.45 7.08 0.15
CA LEU A 134 -8.14 6.45 0.20
C LEU A 134 -8.24 5.06 -0.41
N MET A 135 -7.48 4.83 -1.44
CA MET A 135 -7.34 3.53 -2.10
C MET A 135 -5.95 2.98 -1.82
N VAL A 136 -5.88 1.79 -1.23
CA VAL A 136 -4.60 1.10 -1.00
C VAL A 136 -4.61 -0.21 -1.76
N HIS A 137 -3.60 -0.39 -2.60
CA HIS A 137 -3.36 -1.61 -3.36
C HIS A 137 -2.05 -2.23 -2.90
N LEU A 138 -2.08 -3.49 -2.49
CA LEU A 138 -0.90 -4.20 -2.00
C LEU A 138 -0.96 -5.69 -2.35
N SER A 139 0.21 -6.31 -2.44
CA SER A 139 0.32 -7.76 -2.60
C SER A 139 -0.01 -8.49 -1.30
N HIS A 140 -0.63 -9.66 -1.39
CA HIS A 140 -0.83 -10.55 -0.23
C HIS A 140 0.49 -10.88 0.48
N ALA A 141 1.60 -11.03 -0.26
CA ALA A 141 2.90 -11.29 0.33
C ALA A 141 3.36 -10.19 1.31
N VAL A 142 2.91 -8.95 1.13
CA VAL A 142 3.22 -7.85 2.06
C VAL A 142 2.46 -7.98 3.37
N THR A 143 1.24 -8.53 3.36
CA THR A 143 0.37 -8.61 4.54
C THR A 143 0.68 -9.77 5.45
N ASP A 144 1.10 -10.92 4.92
CA ASP A 144 1.35 -12.12 5.70
C ASP A 144 2.56 -11.99 6.63
N GLY A 145 3.58 -11.20 6.24
CA GLY A 145 4.80 -11.00 7.03
C GLY A 145 4.69 -10.03 8.20
N VAL A 146 3.60 -9.25 8.32
CA VAL A 146 3.48 -8.16 9.32
C VAL A 146 2.17 -8.23 10.11
N GLY A 147 1.32 -9.22 9.82
CA GLY A 147 -0.07 -9.14 10.28
C GLY A 147 -0.74 -7.91 9.64
N GLY A 148 -1.50 -8.12 8.57
CA GLY A 148 -2.13 -7.03 7.81
C GLY A 148 -2.90 -6.03 8.67
N VAL A 149 -3.44 -6.50 9.83
CA VAL A 149 -4.12 -5.68 10.83
C VAL A 149 -3.18 -4.65 11.47
N GLU A 150 -1.94 -5.02 11.80
CA GLU A 150 -0.98 -4.12 12.43
C GLU A 150 -0.49 -3.04 11.45
N MET A 151 -0.32 -3.40 10.18
CA MET A 151 0.04 -2.45 9.14
C MET A 151 -1.07 -1.41 8.93
N PHE A 152 -2.33 -1.86 8.84
CA PHE A 152 -3.47 -0.97 8.71
C PHE A 152 -3.68 -0.14 9.99
N ALA A 153 -3.56 -0.73 11.19
CA ALA A 153 -3.64 0.01 12.45
C ALA A 153 -2.59 1.14 12.51
N ASN A 154 -1.36 0.89 12.10
CA ASN A 154 -0.34 1.94 12.05
C ASN A 154 -0.63 3.04 11.01
N LEU A 155 -1.32 2.72 9.92
CA LEU A 155 -1.80 3.71 8.96
C LEU A 155 -2.98 4.50 9.52
N TYR A 156 -3.88 3.85 10.26
CA TYR A 156 -5.12 4.45 10.79
C TYR A 156 -4.93 5.16 12.14
N ASP A 157 -4.13 4.66 13.07
CA ASP A 157 -3.85 5.32 14.36
C ASP A 157 -3.22 6.71 14.19
N TYR A 158 -2.58 6.95 13.05
CA TYR A 158 -2.08 8.26 12.69
C TYR A 158 -3.08 9.12 11.91
N SER A 159 -4.19 8.58 11.45
CA SER A 159 -5.20 9.32 10.68
C SER A 159 -6.31 9.92 11.53
N PHE A 160 -6.54 9.43 12.75
CA PHE A 160 -7.64 9.88 13.60
C PHE A 160 -7.17 10.28 15.00
N GLU A 161 -6.53 11.43 15.15
CA GLU A 161 -6.76 12.20 16.37
C GLU A 161 -8.21 12.72 16.31
N ILE A 162 -9.12 12.01 16.95
CA ILE A 162 -10.42 12.54 17.30
C ILE A 162 -10.12 13.72 18.24
N LYS A 163 -10.22 14.93 17.71
CA LYS A 163 -10.25 16.13 18.55
C LYS A 163 -11.51 16.00 19.39
N PRO A 164 -11.42 15.89 20.74
CA PRO A 164 -12.62 15.89 21.54
C PRO A 164 -13.39 17.18 21.24
N PRO A 165 -14.72 17.16 21.19
CA PRO A 165 -15.50 18.37 21.04
C PRO A 165 -15.10 19.33 22.17
N GLY A 166 -14.68 20.52 21.78
CA GLY A 166 -14.28 21.55 22.72
C GLY A 166 -15.47 21.86 23.65
N ILE A 167 -15.20 21.76 24.96
CA ILE A 167 -16.04 22.31 26.02
C ILE A 167 -15.82 23.82 26.02
#